data_e847049eaf6e072911f3bbb6c9ee9a31
#
_entry.id   e847049eaf6e072911f3bbb6c9ee9a31
#
_cell.length_a   1.000
_cell.length_b   1.000
_cell.length_c   1.000
_cell.angle_alpha   90.00
_cell.angle_beta   90.00
_cell.angle_gamma   90.00
#
_symmetry.space_group_name_H-M   'P 1'
#
loop_
_entity.id
_entity.type
_entity.pdbx_description
1 polymer ?
#
loop_
_entity_poly.entity_id
_entity_poly.type
_entity_poly.pdbx_seq_one_letter_code
_entity_poly.pdbx_strand_id
1 'polypeptide(L)'
;METNKKIGAAECGDCNTCGKCGSLECPEGVTLYTMIIYSENFAGILNQITAVFTRRQVNIETLNVCASSTPGVHKYTITCYCTEEMAIMLTKQIEKKIDVLQANYFTDDELFILEACLLKLSTPIVLENDNVGTIIRKHGARIVEVNPTYTIVEKKGDTEEILKLYRSLNHLDVVLQFVRSGRIAVTKSLVETLDKYLEERMKEK
;
A
#
# COMPACT_ATOMS: atom_id res chain seq x y z
N MET A 1 12.23 -13.87 -36.08
CA MET A 1 11.45 -12.62 -36.29
C MET A 1 10.05 -12.88 -35.75
N GLU A 2 9.80 -12.64 -34.51
CA GLU A 2 8.47 -12.72 -33.92
C GLU A 2 8.30 -11.51 -33.01
N THR A 3 7.35 -10.69 -33.38
CA THR A 3 7.01 -9.40 -32.79
C THR A 3 6.30 -9.62 -31.48
N ASN A 4 6.97 -9.30 -30.39
CA ASN A 4 6.41 -9.25 -29.04
C ASN A 4 5.38 -8.11 -28.98
N LYS A 5 4.10 -8.46 -29.03
CA LYS A 5 2.97 -7.55 -28.86
C LYS A 5 2.97 -7.06 -27.42
N LYS A 6 3.44 -5.83 -27.19
CA LYS A 6 3.24 -5.12 -25.94
C LYS A 6 1.75 -4.96 -25.70
N ILE A 7 1.25 -5.63 -24.65
CA ILE A 7 -0.08 -5.38 -24.10
C ILE A 7 -0.05 -3.96 -23.54
N GLY A 8 -0.94 -3.11 -24.07
CA GLY A 8 -0.98 -1.68 -23.78
C GLY A 8 -1.21 -1.43 -22.27
N ALA A 9 -0.25 -0.80 -21.64
CA ALA A 9 -0.47 -0.13 -20.37
C ALA A 9 -1.41 1.04 -20.65
N ALA A 10 -2.55 1.04 -20.03
CA ALA A 10 -3.45 2.20 -20.01
C ALA A 10 -2.70 3.36 -19.36
N GLU A 11 -2.47 4.41 -20.13
CA GLU A 11 -1.77 5.62 -19.69
C GLU A 11 -2.70 6.46 -18.82
N CYS A 12 -2.35 6.71 -17.60
CA CYS A 12 -3.12 7.51 -16.63
C CYS A 12 -2.54 8.93 -16.58
N GLY A 13 -3.32 9.94 -16.96
CA GLY A 13 -2.93 11.35 -16.89
C GLY A 13 -2.88 11.83 -15.44
N ASP A 14 -1.84 12.63 -15.14
CA ASP A 14 -1.62 13.36 -13.88
C ASP A 14 -1.87 12.62 -12.56
N CYS A 15 -1.64 11.33 -12.52
CA CYS A 15 -1.63 10.59 -11.29
C CYS A 15 -0.25 10.71 -10.63
N ASN A 16 -0.07 11.71 -9.76
CA ASN A 16 1.14 11.93 -8.97
C ASN A 16 1.43 10.79 -7.97
N THR A 17 0.59 9.78 -7.92
CA THR A 17 0.63 8.72 -6.91
C THR A 17 1.08 7.37 -7.43
N CYS A 18 0.95 7.09 -8.73
CA CYS A 18 1.41 5.83 -9.29
C CYS A 18 2.71 6.05 -10.08
N GLY A 19 3.82 5.55 -9.59
CA GLY A 19 5.16 5.71 -10.19
C GLY A 19 5.37 5.05 -11.56
N LYS A 20 4.29 4.73 -12.30
CA LYS A 20 4.33 4.04 -13.61
C LYS A 20 3.43 4.65 -14.68
N CYS A 21 2.62 5.65 -14.37
CA CYS A 21 1.71 6.25 -15.34
C CYS A 21 2.33 7.52 -15.92
N GLY A 22 2.87 7.43 -17.13
CA GLY A 22 2.94 8.57 -18.03
C GLY A 22 1.56 8.76 -18.62
N SER A 23 0.87 9.86 -18.30
CA SER A 23 -0.30 10.44 -18.97
C SER A 23 -1.34 9.46 -19.55
N LEU A 24 -2.35 9.08 -18.75
CA LEU A 24 -3.72 8.85 -19.22
C LEU A 24 -4.66 9.17 -18.04
N GLU A 25 -5.76 9.86 -18.34
CA GLU A 25 -6.78 10.24 -17.38
C GLU A 25 -7.32 8.98 -16.69
N CYS A 26 -7.35 8.97 -15.35
CA CYS A 26 -8.10 7.94 -14.63
C CYS A 26 -9.53 7.95 -15.18
N PRO A 27 -10.10 6.79 -15.53
CA PRO A 27 -11.50 6.74 -15.93
C PRO A 27 -12.36 7.47 -14.90
N GLU A 28 -13.32 8.29 -15.35
CA GLU A 28 -14.21 9.02 -14.45
C GLU A 28 -14.80 8.06 -13.41
N GLY A 29 -14.74 8.43 -12.13
CA GLY A 29 -15.27 7.65 -11.02
C GLY A 29 -14.34 6.56 -10.45
N VAL A 30 -13.10 6.44 -10.93
CA VAL A 30 -12.12 5.52 -10.34
C VAL A 30 -11.32 6.24 -9.25
N THR A 31 -11.35 5.70 -8.04
CA THR A 31 -10.68 6.23 -6.86
C THR A 31 -9.85 5.13 -6.18
N LEU A 32 -8.85 5.53 -5.41
CA LEU A 32 -8.10 4.59 -4.57
C LEU A 32 -8.90 4.27 -3.31
N TYR A 33 -9.31 3.01 -3.19
CA TYR A 33 -9.95 2.49 -1.99
C TYR A 33 -8.99 1.63 -1.18
N THR A 34 -9.09 1.75 0.14
CA THR A 34 -8.38 0.90 1.09
C THR A 34 -9.38 -0.04 1.76
N MET A 35 -9.19 -1.34 1.58
CA MET A 35 -10.01 -2.37 2.23
C MET A 35 -9.31 -2.87 3.46
N ILE A 36 -9.99 -2.83 4.61
CA ILE A 36 -9.56 -3.42 5.87
C ILE A 36 -10.39 -4.67 6.11
N ILE A 37 -9.73 -5.82 6.19
CA ILE A 37 -10.36 -7.13 6.31
C ILE A 37 -9.78 -7.82 7.53
N TYR A 38 -10.63 -8.45 8.32
CA TYR A 38 -10.26 -9.31 9.41
C TYR A 38 -10.72 -10.73 9.13
N SER A 39 -9.84 -11.70 9.31
CA SER A 39 -10.16 -13.11 9.12
C SER A 39 -9.50 -13.98 10.18
N GLU A 40 -9.99 -15.21 10.34
CA GLU A 40 -9.27 -16.25 11.07
C GLU A 40 -7.92 -16.53 10.38
N ASN A 41 -6.92 -16.92 11.19
CA ASN A 41 -5.59 -17.22 10.69
C ASN A 41 -5.45 -18.69 10.32
N PHE A 42 -5.67 -19.04 9.06
CA PHE A 42 -5.36 -20.36 8.54
C PHE A 42 -4.77 -20.32 7.13
N ALA A 43 -4.14 -21.42 6.74
CA ALA A 43 -3.48 -21.51 5.43
C ALA A 43 -4.51 -21.45 4.28
N GLY A 44 -4.26 -20.55 3.31
CA GLY A 44 -5.10 -20.42 2.12
C GLY A 44 -6.13 -19.28 2.16
N ILE A 45 -6.39 -18.64 3.31
CA ILE A 45 -7.37 -17.54 3.38
C ILE A 45 -6.93 -16.35 2.52
N LEU A 46 -5.65 -16.01 2.50
CA LEU A 46 -5.13 -14.96 1.62
C LEU A 46 -5.45 -15.23 0.15
N ASN A 47 -5.28 -16.47 -0.30
CA ASN A 47 -5.62 -16.87 -1.67
C ASN A 47 -7.12 -16.71 -1.96
N GLN A 48 -7.98 -17.03 -1.00
CA GLN A 48 -9.43 -16.86 -1.14
C GLN A 48 -9.83 -15.38 -1.23
N ILE A 49 -9.16 -14.50 -0.49
CA ILE A 49 -9.40 -13.05 -0.53
C ILE A 49 -8.91 -12.48 -1.86
N THR A 50 -7.67 -12.75 -2.26
CA THR A 50 -7.10 -12.22 -3.51
C THR A 50 -7.80 -12.74 -4.76
N ALA A 51 -8.34 -13.98 -4.73
CA ALA A 51 -9.13 -14.53 -5.83
C ALA A 51 -10.40 -13.72 -6.13
N VAL A 52 -10.95 -12.97 -5.16
CA VAL A 52 -12.10 -12.07 -5.40
C VAL A 52 -11.69 -10.92 -6.33
N PHE A 53 -10.54 -10.33 -6.10
CA PHE A 53 -9.97 -9.27 -6.96
C PHE A 53 -9.66 -9.79 -8.37
N THR A 54 -8.99 -10.94 -8.45
CA THR A 54 -8.65 -11.57 -9.74
C THR A 54 -9.87 -11.85 -10.60
N ARG A 55 -10.94 -12.40 -10.01
CA ARG A 55 -12.20 -12.69 -10.73
C ARG A 55 -12.87 -11.43 -11.27
N ARG A 56 -12.62 -10.27 -10.68
CA ARG A 56 -13.15 -8.97 -11.07
C ARG A 56 -12.18 -8.15 -11.91
N GLN A 57 -11.00 -8.71 -12.19
CA GLN A 57 -9.92 -8.05 -12.95
C GLN A 57 -9.50 -6.70 -12.30
N VAL A 58 -9.56 -6.62 -10.96
CA VAL A 58 -9.10 -5.46 -10.19
C VAL A 58 -7.68 -5.74 -9.72
N ASN A 59 -6.76 -4.84 -10.04
CA ASN A 59 -5.39 -4.92 -9.58
C ASN A 59 -5.28 -4.50 -8.12
N ILE A 60 -4.46 -5.23 -7.37
CA ILE A 60 -4.07 -4.87 -6.00
C ILE A 60 -2.82 -4.01 -6.08
N GLU A 61 -2.89 -2.76 -5.60
CA GLU A 61 -1.75 -1.85 -5.56
C GLU A 61 -0.83 -2.13 -4.39
N THR A 62 -1.41 -2.31 -3.21
CA THR A 62 -0.66 -2.71 -2.02
C THR A 62 -1.42 -3.77 -1.24
N LEU A 63 -0.68 -4.67 -0.61
CA LEU A 63 -1.21 -5.70 0.26
C LEU A 63 -0.32 -5.81 1.50
N ASN A 64 -0.89 -5.54 2.66
CA ASN A 64 -0.25 -5.78 3.94
C ASN A 64 -1.08 -6.77 4.73
N VAL A 65 -0.42 -7.77 5.32
CA VAL A 65 -1.07 -8.79 6.17
C VAL A 65 -0.27 -8.92 7.45
N CYS A 66 -0.95 -8.82 8.58
CA CYS A 66 -0.33 -9.00 9.89
C CYS A 66 -1.31 -9.65 10.87
N ALA A 67 -0.76 -10.24 11.94
CA ALA A 67 -1.58 -10.63 13.08
C ALA A 67 -2.22 -9.38 13.71
N SER A 68 -3.49 -9.46 14.07
CA SER A 68 -4.19 -8.39 14.78
C SER A 68 -3.88 -8.44 16.29
N SER A 69 -4.40 -7.47 17.04
CA SER A 69 -4.37 -7.50 18.50
C SER A 69 -5.15 -8.67 19.09
N THR A 70 -6.15 -9.18 18.37
CA THR A 70 -6.96 -10.32 18.77
C THR A 70 -6.26 -11.63 18.38
N PRO A 71 -5.97 -12.55 19.34
CA PRO A 71 -5.32 -13.82 19.04
C PRO A 71 -6.11 -14.64 18.01
N GLY A 72 -5.38 -15.22 17.03
CA GLY A 72 -5.98 -16.04 15.98
C GLY A 72 -6.64 -15.27 14.84
N VAL A 73 -6.60 -13.93 14.87
CA VAL A 73 -7.16 -13.07 13.82
C VAL A 73 -6.04 -12.35 13.07
N HIS A 74 -6.14 -12.34 11.74
CA HIS A 74 -5.28 -11.55 10.86
C HIS A 74 -6.01 -10.34 10.30
N LYS A 75 -5.28 -9.24 10.19
CA LYS A 75 -5.71 -8.00 9.55
C LYS A 75 -5.04 -7.89 8.18
N TYR A 76 -5.85 -7.60 7.17
CA TYR A 76 -5.41 -7.29 5.81
C TYR A 76 -5.70 -5.84 5.52
N THR A 77 -4.73 -5.14 4.97
CA THR A 77 -4.90 -3.80 4.40
C THR A 77 -4.58 -3.90 2.92
N ILE A 78 -5.61 -3.79 2.08
CA ILE A 78 -5.51 -3.97 0.62
C ILE A 78 -5.92 -2.66 -0.04
N THR A 79 -5.10 -2.13 -0.95
CA THR A 79 -5.47 -0.96 -1.74
C THR A 79 -5.66 -1.33 -3.20
N CYS A 80 -6.66 -0.75 -3.83
CA CYS A 80 -6.93 -0.91 -5.26
C CYS A 80 -7.62 0.33 -5.83
N TYR A 81 -7.39 0.59 -7.12
CA TYR A 81 -8.13 1.57 -7.87
C TYR A 81 -9.38 0.92 -8.45
N CYS A 82 -10.55 1.44 -8.10
CA CYS A 82 -11.83 0.96 -8.63
C CYS A 82 -12.93 2.02 -8.47
N THR A 83 -14.12 1.73 -9.00
CA THR A 83 -15.32 2.54 -8.72
C THR A 83 -15.89 2.18 -7.35
N GLU A 84 -16.69 3.07 -6.77
CA GLU A 84 -17.34 2.80 -5.47
C GLU A 84 -18.24 1.56 -5.52
N GLU A 85 -18.99 1.39 -6.61
CA GLU A 85 -19.82 0.18 -6.81
C GLU A 85 -18.99 -1.11 -6.76
N MET A 86 -17.79 -1.07 -7.37
CA MET A 86 -16.86 -2.20 -7.35
C MET A 86 -16.31 -2.43 -5.95
N ALA A 87 -15.95 -1.37 -5.21
CA ALA A 87 -15.49 -1.48 -3.83
C ALA A 87 -16.56 -2.14 -2.93
N ILE A 88 -17.81 -1.70 -3.03
CA ILE A 88 -18.96 -2.31 -2.34
C ILE A 88 -19.10 -3.80 -2.70
N MET A 89 -19.01 -4.12 -3.98
CA MET A 89 -19.15 -5.49 -4.46
C MET A 89 -18.03 -6.40 -3.97
N LEU A 90 -16.78 -5.94 -4.02
CA LEU A 90 -15.60 -6.68 -3.53
C LEU A 90 -15.75 -6.98 -2.03
N THR A 91 -16.06 -5.95 -1.24
CA THR A 91 -16.25 -6.07 0.20
C THR A 91 -17.33 -7.10 0.55
N LYS A 92 -18.52 -7.00 -0.06
CA LYS A 92 -19.61 -7.96 0.17
C LYS A 92 -19.26 -9.39 -0.27
N GLN A 93 -18.43 -9.56 -1.32
CA GLN A 93 -17.98 -10.89 -1.74
C GLN A 93 -16.93 -11.48 -0.80
N ILE A 94 -16.09 -10.64 -0.21
CA ILE A 94 -15.10 -11.04 0.78
C ILE A 94 -15.81 -11.45 2.08
N GLU A 95 -16.77 -10.66 2.55
CA GLU A 95 -17.56 -10.96 3.76
C GLU A 95 -18.34 -12.28 3.68
N LYS A 96 -18.72 -12.72 2.48
CA LYS A 96 -19.38 -14.03 2.30
C LYS A 96 -18.47 -15.24 2.53
N LYS A 97 -17.16 -15.03 2.71
CA LYS A 97 -16.25 -16.12 3.06
C LYS A 97 -16.43 -16.47 4.53
N ILE A 98 -16.53 -17.79 4.80
CA ILE A 98 -16.86 -18.31 6.16
C ILE A 98 -15.82 -17.83 7.19
N ASP A 99 -14.58 -17.76 6.79
CA ASP A 99 -13.44 -17.46 7.66
C ASP A 99 -13.11 -15.95 7.74
N VAL A 100 -13.87 -15.11 7.03
CA VAL A 100 -13.77 -13.65 7.13
C VAL A 100 -14.74 -13.17 8.21
N LEU A 101 -14.18 -12.46 9.18
CA LEU A 101 -14.93 -11.91 10.31
C LEU A 101 -15.60 -10.60 9.93
N GLN A 102 -14.86 -9.74 9.25
CA GLN A 102 -15.31 -8.42 8.82
C GLN A 102 -14.52 -7.94 7.61
N ALA A 103 -15.17 -7.20 6.70
CA ALA A 103 -14.51 -6.48 5.62
C ALA A 103 -15.18 -5.12 5.43
N ASN A 104 -14.37 -4.07 5.35
CA ASN A 104 -14.82 -2.70 5.11
C ASN A 104 -13.94 -2.06 4.03
N TYR A 105 -14.50 -1.09 3.31
CA TYR A 105 -13.76 -0.24 2.39
C TYR A 105 -13.82 1.22 2.87
N PHE A 106 -12.77 1.97 2.57
CA PHE A 106 -12.58 3.34 3.01
C PHE A 106 -11.90 4.16 1.93
N THR A 107 -12.17 5.45 1.93
CA THR A 107 -11.39 6.46 1.21
C THR A 107 -10.21 6.95 2.07
N ASP A 108 -9.23 7.61 1.47
CA ASP A 108 -8.07 8.13 2.20
C ASP A 108 -8.46 9.19 3.25
N ASP A 109 -9.59 9.89 3.07
CA ASP A 109 -10.09 10.90 4.02
C ASP A 109 -10.58 10.29 5.33
N GLU A 110 -11.03 9.05 5.31
CA GLU A 110 -11.56 8.32 6.46
C GLU A 110 -10.48 7.59 7.28
N LEU A 111 -9.26 7.54 6.74
CA LEU A 111 -8.16 6.78 7.31
C LEU A 111 -6.97 7.67 7.71
N PHE A 112 -6.29 7.27 8.78
CA PHE A 112 -4.91 7.65 8.99
C PHE A 112 -4.01 6.57 8.37
N ILE A 113 -3.20 6.96 7.40
CA ILE A 113 -2.38 6.05 6.60
C ILE A 113 -0.92 6.31 6.92
N LEU A 114 -0.17 5.24 7.09
CA LEU A 114 1.28 5.28 7.22
C LEU A 114 1.91 4.22 6.31
N GLU A 115 3.04 4.57 5.73
CA GLU A 115 3.90 3.69 4.96
C GLU A 115 5.35 3.88 5.38
N ALA A 116 6.15 2.83 5.27
CA ALA A 116 7.60 2.91 5.46
C ALA A 116 8.32 2.57 4.16
N CYS A 117 9.48 3.18 3.94
CA CYS A 117 10.36 2.80 2.84
C CYS A 117 11.81 2.66 3.31
N LEU A 118 12.55 1.87 2.56
CA LEU A 118 14.00 1.79 2.62
C LEU A 118 14.57 2.17 1.26
N LEU A 119 15.56 3.05 1.28
CA LEU A 119 16.35 3.47 0.14
C LEU A 119 17.78 3.01 0.34
N LYS A 120 18.31 2.25 -0.61
CA LYS A 120 19.72 1.91 -0.69
C LYS A 120 20.39 2.88 -1.64
N LEU A 121 21.32 3.66 -1.14
CA LEU A 121 22.04 4.71 -1.88
C LEU A 121 23.49 4.32 -2.08
N SER A 122 24.14 4.81 -3.14
CA SER A 122 25.57 4.65 -3.37
C SER A 122 26.36 5.55 -2.41
N THR A 123 27.13 5.00 -1.48
CA THR A 123 27.94 5.76 -0.51
C THR A 123 28.96 6.69 -1.19
N PRO A 124 29.72 6.28 -2.23
CA PRO A 124 30.61 7.20 -2.91
C PRO A 124 29.89 8.47 -3.39
N ILE A 125 28.74 8.33 -4.06
CA ILE A 125 27.97 9.48 -4.56
C ILE A 125 27.40 10.31 -3.39
N VAL A 126 26.96 9.67 -2.31
CA VAL A 126 26.48 10.37 -1.10
C VAL A 126 27.56 11.25 -0.48
N LEU A 127 28.83 10.81 -0.50
CA LEU A 127 29.96 11.54 0.04
C LEU A 127 30.44 12.66 -0.89
N GLU A 128 30.32 12.47 -2.20
CA GLU A 128 30.73 13.47 -3.20
C GLU A 128 29.71 14.59 -3.38
N ASN A 129 28.42 14.34 -3.03
CA ASN A 129 27.32 15.28 -3.29
C ASN A 129 26.61 15.70 -2.00
N ASP A 130 26.98 16.88 -1.48
CA ASP A 130 26.39 17.47 -0.27
C ASP A 130 24.86 17.67 -0.34
N ASN A 131 24.30 17.74 -1.55
CA ASN A 131 22.85 17.88 -1.75
C ASN A 131 22.10 16.64 -1.25
N VAL A 132 22.66 15.44 -1.35
CA VAL A 132 22.03 14.20 -0.89
C VAL A 132 21.72 14.27 0.59
N GLY A 133 22.69 14.66 1.42
CA GLY A 133 22.49 14.84 2.86
C GLY A 133 21.44 15.90 3.20
N THR A 134 21.39 16.97 2.39
CA THR A 134 20.40 18.04 2.55
C THR A 134 18.98 17.55 2.21
N ILE A 135 18.82 16.78 1.13
CA ILE A 135 17.53 16.16 0.75
C ILE A 135 17.06 15.21 1.84
N ILE A 136 17.91 14.32 2.35
CA ILE A 136 17.57 13.38 3.42
C ILE A 136 17.02 14.13 4.64
N ARG A 137 17.71 15.19 5.10
CA ARG A 137 17.27 16.02 6.23
C ARG A 137 15.98 16.78 5.95
N LYS A 138 15.86 17.38 4.76
CA LYS A 138 14.66 18.14 4.34
C LYS A 138 13.40 17.29 4.35
N HIS A 139 13.50 16.04 3.95
CA HIS A 139 12.38 15.11 3.95
C HIS A 139 12.19 14.37 5.28
N GLY A 140 12.98 14.65 6.32
CA GLY A 140 12.89 13.98 7.61
C GLY A 140 13.20 12.48 7.52
N ALA A 141 14.03 12.08 6.57
CA ALA A 141 14.49 10.70 6.43
C ALA A 141 15.71 10.47 7.34
N ARG A 142 15.93 9.23 7.75
CA ARG A 142 16.98 8.84 8.67
C ARG A 142 17.96 7.87 8.01
N ILE A 143 19.25 8.12 8.17
CA ILE A 143 20.29 7.15 7.81
C ILE A 143 20.30 6.07 8.89
N VAL A 144 20.14 4.81 8.48
CA VAL A 144 20.09 3.64 9.36
C VAL A 144 21.44 2.92 9.38
N GLU A 145 22.08 2.82 8.23
CA GLU A 145 23.34 2.11 8.06
C GLU A 145 24.21 2.79 7.01
N VAL A 146 25.51 2.84 7.25
CA VAL A 146 26.51 3.35 6.31
C VAL A 146 27.62 2.31 6.14
N ASN A 147 27.83 1.89 4.89
CA ASN A 147 28.92 1.02 4.47
C ASN A 147 29.78 1.74 3.42
N PRO A 148 31.00 1.32 3.14
CA PRO A 148 31.84 1.92 2.10
C PRO A 148 31.19 1.92 0.71
N THR A 149 30.31 0.96 0.43
CA THR A 149 29.68 0.78 -0.88
C THR A 149 28.24 1.30 -0.94
N TYR A 150 27.49 1.20 0.16
CA TYR A 150 26.09 1.65 0.21
C TYR A 150 25.71 2.29 1.54
N THR A 151 24.71 3.12 1.50
CA THR A 151 24.05 3.75 2.65
C THR A 151 22.58 3.42 2.63
N ILE A 152 22.02 2.97 3.78
CA ILE A 152 20.59 2.71 3.93
C ILE A 152 19.91 3.91 4.59
N VAL A 153 18.86 4.37 3.96
CA VAL A 153 18.01 5.46 4.47
C VAL A 153 16.60 4.96 4.63
N GLU A 154 15.97 5.25 5.77
CA GLU A 154 14.56 4.98 6.05
C GLU A 154 13.74 6.26 6.05
N LYS A 155 12.51 6.16 5.60
CA LYS A 155 11.48 7.20 5.76
C LYS A 155 10.14 6.55 6.07
N LYS A 156 9.41 7.17 7.01
CA LYS A 156 8.00 6.88 7.32
C LYS A 156 7.19 8.12 7.00
N GLY A 157 6.02 7.93 6.45
CA GLY A 157 5.12 9.02 6.06
C GLY A 157 3.98 8.52 5.18
N ASP A 158 3.29 9.44 4.56
CA ASP A 158 2.32 9.09 3.53
C ASP A 158 3.01 8.68 2.22
N THR A 159 2.26 8.09 1.32
CA THR A 159 2.78 7.60 0.04
C THR A 159 3.42 8.72 -0.78
N GLU A 160 2.82 9.93 -0.75
CA GLU A 160 3.30 11.06 -1.53
C GLU A 160 4.63 11.61 -1.00
N GLU A 161 4.78 11.73 0.32
CA GLU A 161 6.04 12.13 0.96
C GLU A 161 7.18 11.18 0.63
N ILE A 162 6.90 9.87 0.66
CA ILE A 162 7.87 8.82 0.32
C ILE A 162 8.29 8.93 -1.15
N LEU A 163 7.35 9.12 -2.06
CA LEU A 163 7.64 9.26 -3.48
C LEU A 163 8.35 10.58 -3.80
N LYS A 164 8.05 11.68 -3.09
CA LYS A 164 8.79 12.96 -3.22
C LYS A 164 10.27 12.77 -2.84
N LEU A 165 10.55 12.09 -1.73
CA LEU A 165 11.92 11.76 -1.34
C LEU A 165 12.62 10.92 -2.41
N TYR A 166 11.98 9.83 -2.86
CA TYR A 166 12.52 8.96 -3.88
C TYR A 166 12.86 9.73 -5.18
N ARG A 167 11.91 10.53 -5.71
CA ARG A 167 12.13 11.33 -6.92
C ARG A 167 13.30 12.30 -6.76
N SER A 168 13.38 12.99 -5.60
CA SER A 168 14.46 13.95 -5.33
C SER A 168 15.84 13.31 -5.31
N LEU A 169 15.96 12.09 -4.80
CA LEU A 169 17.21 11.33 -4.77
C LEU A 169 17.49 10.63 -6.10
N ASN A 170 16.48 10.14 -6.79
CA ASN A 170 16.63 9.45 -8.06
C ASN A 170 17.15 10.36 -9.18
N HIS A 171 16.81 11.66 -9.15
CA HIS A 171 17.37 12.66 -10.07
C HIS A 171 18.89 12.86 -9.95
N LEU A 172 19.48 12.42 -8.84
CA LEU A 172 20.93 12.50 -8.58
C LEU A 172 21.64 11.18 -8.90
N ASP A 173 20.96 10.20 -9.50
CA ASP A 173 21.46 8.86 -9.82
C ASP A 173 22.13 8.13 -8.62
N VAL A 174 21.74 8.51 -7.39
CA VAL A 174 22.31 7.94 -6.16
C VAL A 174 21.60 6.68 -5.70
N VAL A 175 20.35 6.44 -6.19
CA VAL A 175 19.49 5.35 -5.71
C VAL A 175 19.85 4.03 -6.38
N LEU A 176 20.30 3.05 -5.56
CA LEU A 176 20.58 1.69 -6.01
C LEU A 176 19.35 0.79 -5.90
N GLN A 177 18.53 0.97 -4.86
CA GLN A 177 17.32 0.19 -4.64
C GLN A 177 16.30 1.01 -3.84
N PHE A 178 15.02 0.83 -4.15
CA PHE A 178 13.91 1.43 -3.43
C PHE A 178 12.87 0.36 -3.11
N VAL A 179 12.50 0.25 -1.83
CA VAL A 179 11.54 -0.74 -1.34
C VAL A 179 10.54 -0.05 -0.42
N ARG A 180 9.27 -0.42 -0.53
CA ARG A 180 8.16 0.10 0.27
C ARG A 180 7.45 -1.04 1.01
N SER A 181 6.95 -0.76 2.21
CA SER A 181 6.19 -1.73 3.02
C SER A 181 4.77 -1.96 2.51
N GLY A 182 4.24 -1.05 1.69
CA GLY A 182 2.81 -0.92 1.50
C GLY A 182 2.15 -0.16 2.66
N ARG A 183 0.87 0.13 2.52
CA ARG A 183 0.10 0.95 3.45
C ARG A 183 -0.33 0.16 4.68
N ILE A 184 -0.16 0.74 5.85
CA ILE A 184 -0.90 0.39 7.07
C ILE A 184 -1.88 1.51 7.35
N ALA A 185 -3.07 1.15 7.85
CA ALA A 185 -4.14 2.13 8.04
C ALA A 185 -4.93 1.87 9.32
N VAL A 186 -5.34 2.96 9.96
CA VAL A 186 -6.33 2.96 11.03
C VAL A 186 -7.46 3.92 10.68
N THR A 187 -8.68 3.61 11.11
CA THR A 187 -9.84 4.47 10.88
C THR A 187 -9.77 5.71 11.76
N LYS A 188 -10.21 6.86 11.24
CA LYS A 188 -10.36 8.10 12.03
C LYS A 188 -11.59 8.06 12.93
N SER A 189 -12.42 7.02 12.82
CA SER A 189 -13.58 6.80 13.66
C SER A 189 -13.17 6.47 15.10
N LEU A 190 -13.96 6.94 16.09
CA LEU A 190 -13.76 6.64 17.51
C LEU A 190 -13.99 5.16 17.87
N VAL A 191 -14.55 4.37 16.97
CA VAL A 191 -14.93 2.98 17.22
C VAL A 191 -14.23 2.08 16.22
N GLU A 192 -13.14 1.46 16.64
CA GLU A 192 -12.61 0.31 15.92
C GLU A 192 -13.38 -0.92 16.39
N THR A 193 -14.14 -1.54 15.50
CA THR A 193 -15.30 -2.34 15.84
C THR A 193 -15.09 -3.84 15.87
N LEU A 194 -13.84 -4.32 15.76
CA LEU A 194 -13.63 -5.78 15.76
C LEU A 194 -14.05 -6.39 17.08
N ASP A 195 -13.66 -5.80 18.22
CA ASP A 195 -13.99 -6.35 19.53
C ASP A 195 -15.49 -6.27 19.80
N LYS A 196 -16.14 -5.15 19.45
CA LYS A 196 -17.60 -5.02 19.54
C LYS A 196 -18.33 -5.98 18.62
N TYR A 197 -17.87 -6.12 17.38
CA TYR A 197 -18.43 -7.06 16.42
C TYR A 197 -18.32 -8.51 16.91
N LEU A 198 -17.20 -8.88 17.50
CA LEU A 198 -17.00 -10.21 18.10
C LEU A 198 -17.90 -10.41 19.33
N GLU A 199 -18.05 -9.41 20.19
CA GLU A 199 -18.96 -9.43 21.34
C GLU A 199 -20.41 -9.57 20.93
N GLU A 200 -20.86 -8.84 19.91
CA GLU A 200 -22.23 -8.94 19.37
C GLU A 200 -22.50 -10.33 18.79
N ARG A 201 -21.57 -10.86 18.02
CA ARG A 201 -21.70 -12.19 17.41
C ARG A 201 -21.63 -13.34 18.43
N MET A 202 -20.94 -13.12 19.56
CA MET A 202 -20.94 -14.07 20.69
C MET A 202 -22.28 -14.05 21.47
N LYS A 203 -23.02 -12.94 21.44
CA LYS A 203 -24.32 -12.81 22.07
C LYS A 203 -25.46 -13.40 21.22
N GLU A 204 -25.25 -13.56 19.91
CA GLU A 204 -26.22 -14.14 18.97
C GLU A 204 -26.13 -15.68 18.85
N LYS A 205 -25.16 -16.31 19.49
CA LYS A 205 -24.99 -17.78 19.59
C LYS A 205 -25.43 -18.29 20.95
#